data_fb907555eb2905c9946aaf8d8e93c550
#
_entry.id   fb907555eb2905c9946aaf8d8e93c550
#
_cell.length_a   1.000
_cell.length_b   1.000
_cell.length_c   1.000
_cell.angle_alpha   90.00
_cell.angle_beta   90.00
_cell.angle_gamma   90.00
#
_symmetry.space_group_name_H-M   'P 1'
#
loop_
_entity.id
_entity.type
_entity.pdbx_description
1 polymer ?
#
loop_
_entity_poly.entity_id
_entity_poly.type
_entity_poly.pdbx_seq_one_letter_code
_entity_poly.pdbx_strand_id
1 'polypeptide(L)'
;EMCVRNSFIIYVGDIIVKKLTKMVLSYKLYPALMLIMSVFLSFTVVAQNISISHFLNHLLYYQQQSLLLLLSVIFISLILRATFNMLIQFLGDHLAFKVKHMLREQVILKKSVRSIGEEINILTESIDGIGPFFQSYLPQVFKSMLIPIVIIITMCFVHLPTAIIMIVTAPFIPLFYVIFGLKTRDESKDQMTYLNQFSQRFLNTAKGLIT
;
A
#
# COMPACT_ATOMS: atom_id res chain seq x y z
N GLU A 1 9.02 23.41 20.99
CA GLU A 1 9.73 23.18 19.70
C GLU A 1 9.41 21.82 19.08
N MET A 2 9.24 20.75 19.86
CA MET A 2 8.94 19.40 19.36
C MET A 2 7.53 19.29 18.75
N CYS A 3 6.53 19.98 19.27
CA CYS A 3 5.15 20.00 18.77
C CYS A 3 5.04 20.73 17.42
N VAL A 4 5.75 21.83 17.23
CA VAL A 4 5.75 22.61 15.98
C VAL A 4 6.44 21.84 14.85
N ARG A 5 7.53 21.11 15.14
CA ARG A 5 8.26 20.30 14.18
C ARG A 5 7.45 19.07 13.74
N ASN A 6 6.66 18.47 14.63
CA ASN A 6 5.75 17.37 14.29
C ASN A 6 4.57 17.85 13.41
N SER A 7 3.99 19.01 13.71
CA SER A 7 2.96 19.63 12.86
C SER A 7 3.51 19.97 11.47
N PHE A 8 4.75 20.45 11.39
CA PHE A 8 5.39 20.78 10.11
C PHE A 8 5.64 19.53 9.24
N ILE A 9 6.07 18.41 9.81
CA ILE A 9 6.29 17.14 9.08
C ILE A 9 4.97 16.54 8.60
N ILE A 10 3.92 16.60 9.42
CA ILE A 10 2.57 16.15 9.04
C ILE A 10 2.02 17.06 7.93
N TYR A 11 2.19 18.37 8.08
CA TYR A 11 1.74 19.34 7.09
C TYR A 11 2.48 19.21 5.75
N VAL A 12 3.80 19.00 5.78
CA VAL A 12 4.61 18.73 4.57
C VAL A 12 4.23 17.38 3.95
N GLY A 13 3.98 16.36 4.77
CA GLY A 13 3.48 15.07 4.31
C GLY A 13 2.12 15.19 3.61
N ASP A 14 1.18 15.92 4.18
CA ASP A 14 -0.13 16.18 3.58
C ASP A 14 -0.04 16.97 2.26
N ILE A 15 0.84 17.96 2.17
CA ILE A 15 1.07 18.72 0.94
C ILE A 15 1.66 17.81 -0.16
N ILE A 16 2.62 16.96 0.21
CA ILE A 16 3.23 16.01 -0.74
C ILE A 16 2.19 15.01 -1.23
N VAL A 17 1.43 14.39 -0.33
CA VAL A 17 0.36 13.45 -0.68
C VAL A 17 -0.71 14.12 -1.54
N LYS A 18 -1.12 15.34 -1.19
CA LYS A 18 -2.09 16.11 -1.98
C LYS A 18 -1.58 16.48 -3.38
N LYS A 19 -0.29 16.76 -3.50
CA LYS A 19 0.35 17.03 -4.79
C LYS A 19 0.51 15.76 -5.62
N LEU A 20 0.87 14.64 -4.99
CA LEU A 20 0.95 13.32 -5.63
C LEU A 20 -0.43 12.82 -6.07
N THR A 21 -1.46 12.96 -5.24
CA THR A 21 -2.84 12.62 -5.62
C THR A 21 -3.36 13.49 -6.77
N LYS A 22 -2.98 14.77 -6.83
CA LYS A 22 -3.32 15.63 -7.98
C LYS A 22 -2.63 15.17 -9.27
N MET A 23 -1.40 14.66 -9.18
CA MET A 23 -0.70 14.03 -10.32
C MET A 23 -1.37 12.71 -10.75
N VAL A 24 -1.81 11.89 -9.81
CA VAL A 24 -2.63 10.69 -10.09
C VAL A 24 -3.91 11.05 -10.84
N LEU A 25 -4.59 12.13 -10.40
CA LEU A 25 -5.81 12.61 -11.08
C LEU A 25 -5.54 13.13 -12.50
N SER A 26 -4.32 13.55 -12.82
CA SER A 26 -3.96 13.93 -14.19
C SER A 26 -3.97 12.72 -15.15
N TYR A 27 -3.69 11.52 -14.62
CA TYR A 27 -3.74 10.24 -15.36
C TYR A 27 -4.95 9.41 -14.96
N LYS A 28 -6.15 9.98 -14.98
CA LYS A 28 -7.43 9.39 -14.48
C LYS A 28 -7.69 7.95 -14.91
N LEU A 29 -7.19 7.55 -16.08
CA LEU A 29 -7.41 6.22 -16.63
C LEU A 29 -6.79 5.10 -15.77
N TYR A 30 -5.55 5.28 -15.28
CA TYR A 30 -4.83 4.24 -14.52
C TYR A 30 -5.46 3.96 -13.15
N PRO A 31 -5.73 4.98 -12.30
CA PRO A 31 -6.40 4.72 -11.02
C PRO A 31 -7.83 4.21 -11.19
N ALA A 32 -8.56 4.63 -12.25
CA ALA A 32 -9.88 4.08 -12.56
C ALA A 32 -9.81 2.60 -12.94
N LEU A 33 -8.85 2.19 -13.79
CA LEU A 33 -8.63 0.78 -14.11
C LEU A 33 -8.21 -0.03 -12.88
N MET A 34 -7.34 0.51 -12.02
CA MET A 34 -6.96 -0.13 -10.76
C MET A 34 -8.17 -0.34 -9.84
N LEU A 35 -9.06 0.64 -9.72
CA LEU A 35 -10.30 0.52 -8.96
C LEU A 35 -11.18 -0.62 -9.52
N ILE A 36 -11.42 -0.65 -10.81
CA ILE A 36 -12.22 -1.69 -11.47
C ILE A 36 -11.60 -3.07 -11.23
N MET A 37 -10.30 -3.22 -11.46
CA MET A 37 -9.59 -4.50 -11.23
C MET A 37 -9.62 -4.91 -9.75
N SER A 38 -9.57 -3.95 -8.81
CA SER A 38 -9.68 -4.24 -7.38
C SER A 38 -11.09 -4.69 -6.97
N VAL A 39 -12.14 -4.21 -7.65
CA VAL A 39 -13.51 -4.73 -7.47
C VAL A 39 -13.60 -6.18 -7.93
N PHE A 40 -13.09 -6.51 -9.12
CA PHE A 40 -13.05 -7.89 -9.61
C PHE A 40 -12.23 -8.79 -8.69
N LEU A 41 -11.08 -8.30 -8.21
CA LEU A 41 -10.28 -9.01 -7.21
C LEU A 41 -11.11 -9.34 -5.94
N SER A 42 -11.89 -8.37 -5.46
CA SER A 42 -12.71 -8.57 -4.25
C SER A 42 -13.78 -9.64 -4.45
N PHE A 43 -14.41 -9.69 -5.63
CA PHE A 43 -15.35 -10.77 -5.97
C PHE A 43 -14.66 -12.14 -6.03
N THR A 44 -13.45 -12.23 -6.57
CA THR A 44 -12.70 -13.51 -6.58
C THR A 44 -12.32 -13.96 -5.19
N VAL A 45 -11.98 -13.04 -4.28
CA VAL A 45 -11.70 -13.34 -2.86
C VAL A 45 -12.96 -13.90 -2.17
N VAL A 46 -14.11 -13.29 -2.40
CA VAL A 46 -15.40 -13.78 -1.84
C VAL A 46 -15.75 -15.15 -2.39
N ALA A 47 -15.66 -15.33 -3.71
CA ALA A 47 -15.92 -16.62 -4.36
C ALA A 47 -15.00 -17.73 -3.82
N GLN A 48 -13.72 -17.42 -3.62
CA GLN A 48 -12.74 -18.33 -3.02
C GLN A 48 -13.16 -18.75 -1.60
N ASN A 49 -13.55 -17.78 -0.75
CA ASN A 49 -13.95 -18.07 0.64
C ASN A 49 -15.23 -18.91 0.70
N ILE A 50 -16.21 -18.62 -0.17
CA ILE A 50 -17.43 -19.44 -0.29
C ILE A 50 -17.08 -20.88 -0.72
N SER A 51 -16.20 -21.04 -1.70
CA SER A 51 -15.77 -22.34 -2.18
C SER A 51 -15.03 -23.16 -1.09
N ILE A 52 -14.20 -22.51 -0.30
CA ILE A 52 -13.52 -23.13 0.85
C ILE A 52 -14.54 -23.53 1.92
N SER A 53 -15.55 -22.71 2.19
CA SER A 53 -16.62 -23.03 3.14
C SER A 53 -17.42 -24.26 2.69
N HIS A 54 -17.78 -24.36 1.41
CA HIS A 54 -18.45 -25.54 0.86
C HIS A 54 -17.58 -26.79 0.93
N PHE A 55 -16.28 -26.65 0.66
CA PHE A 55 -15.32 -27.74 0.79
C PHE A 55 -15.21 -28.26 2.23
N LEU A 56 -15.13 -27.38 3.21
CA LEU A 56 -15.12 -27.74 4.63
C LEU A 56 -16.42 -28.42 5.07
N ASN A 57 -17.57 -27.90 4.64
CA ASN A 57 -18.86 -28.53 4.90
C ASN A 57 -18.95 -29.94 4.30
N HIS A 58 -18.43 -30.13 3.08
CA HIS A 58 -18.36 -31.44 2.46
C HIS A 58 -17.54 -32.46 3.28
N LEU A 59 -16.39 -32.00 3.80
CA LEU A 59 -15.52 -32.84 4.65
C LEU A 59 -16.19 -33.19 5.99
N LEU A 60 -16.93 -32.27 6.61
CA LEU A 60 -17.52 -32.44 7.93
C LEU A 60 -18.84 -33.22 7.88
N TYR A 61 -19.66 -33.02 6.86
CA TYR A 61 -21.03 -33.55 6.78
C TYR A 61 -21.26 -34.63 5.69
N TYR A 62 -20.18 -35.10 5.05
CA TYR A 62 -20.22 -36.21 4.06
C TYR A 62 -21.24 -35.98 2.93
N GLN A 63 -21.36 -34.79 2.42
CA GLN A 63 -22.26 -34.45 1.31
C GLN A 63 -21.75 -35.04 -0.02
N GLN A 64 -22.67 -35.60 -0.83
CA GLN A 64 -22.38 -36.34 -2.08
C GLN A 64 -21.97 -35.46 -3.28
N GLN A 65 -21.29 -34.33 -3.07
CA GLN A 65 -20.75 -33.53 -4.17
C GLN A 65 -19.34 -34.00 -4.55
N SER A 66 -19.01 -33.94 -5.85
CA SER A 66 -17.70 -34.40 -6.32
C SER A 66 -16.59 -33.50 -5.76
N LEU A 67 -15.74 -34.04 -4.90
CA LEU A 67 -14.56 -33.39 -4.31
C LEU A 67 -13.68 -32.71 -5.38
N LEU A 68 -13.55 -33.35 -6.55
CA LEU A 68 -12.79 -32.87 -7.69
C LEU A 68 -13.33 -31.56 -8.23
N LEU A 69 -14.63 -31.36 -8.27
CA LEU A 69 -15.27 -30.14 -8.75
C LEU A 69 -15.02 -28.98 -7.78
N LEU A 70 -15.14 -29.20 -6.47
CA LEU A 70 -14.86 -28.18 -5.46
C LEU A 70 -13.39 -27.74 -5.47
N LEU A 71 -12.47 -28.71 -5.59
CA LEU A 71 -11.03 -28.42 -5.70
C LEU A 71 -10.71 -27.62 -6.97
N SER A 72 -11.33 -27.95 -8.10
CA SER A 72 -11.12 -27.21 -9.35
C SER A 72 -11.58 -25.76 -9.25
N VAL A 73 -12.72 -25.50 -8.61
CA VAL A 73 -13.22 -24.13 -8.40
C VAL A 73 -12.29 -23.32 -7.50
N ILE A 74 -11.77 -23.92 -6.43
CA ILE A 74 -10.77 -23.25 -5.56
C ILE A 74 -9.51 -22.94 -6.35
N PHE A 75 -9.01 -23.87 -7.16
CA PHE A 75 -7.81 -23.68 -7.95
C PHE A 75 -7.95 -22.58 -9.01
N ILE A 76 -9.09 -22.56 -9.72
CA ILE A 76 -9.42 -21.51 -10.69
C ILE A 76 -9.50 -20.14 -10.00
N SER A 77 -10.15 -20.06 -8.82
CA SER A 77 -10.26 -18.82 -8.07
C SER A 77 -8.91 -18.28 -7.60
N LEU A 78 -7.96 -19.16 -7.23
CA LEU A 78 -6.59 -18.79 -6.88
C LEU A 78 -5.83 -18.21 -8.07
N ILE A 79 -5.92 -18.86 -9.24
CA ILE A 79 -5.29 -18.35 -10.47
C ILE A 79 -5.87 -17.00 -10.83
N LEU A 80 -7.18 -16.85 -10.79
CA LEU A 80 -7.87 -15.61 -11.13
C LEU A 80 -7.46 -14.48 -10.18
N ARG A 81 -7.38 -14.76 -8.88
CA ARG A 81 -6.88 -13.82 -7.86
C ARG A 81 -5.45 -13.40 -8.11
N ALA A 82 -4.56 -14.34 -8.45
CA ALA A 82 -3.16 -14.05 -8.77
C ALA A 82 -3.06 -13.15 -10.00
N THR A 83 -3.84 -13.45 -11.05
CA THR A 83 -3.89 -12.68 -12.29
C THR A 83 -4.35 -11.24 -12.04
N PHE A 84 -5.44 -11.03 -11.31
CA PHE A 84 -5.90 -9.68 -10.98
C PHE A 84 -4.91 -8.91 -10.12
N ASN A 85 -4.26 -9.55 -9.14
CA ASN A 85 -3.20 -8.92 -8.36
C ASN A 85 -2.03 -8.47 -9.25
N MET A 86 -1.59 -9.31 -10.18
CA MET A 86 -0.53 -8.99 -11.11
C MET A 86 -0.91 -7.82 -12.04
N LEU A 87 -2.14 -7.80 -12.55
CA LEU A 87 -2.63 -6.70 -13.38
C LEU A 87 -2.67 -5.36 -12.64
N ILE A 88 -3.14 -5.36 -11.38
CA ILE A 88 -3.17 -4.16 -10.55
C ILE A 88 -1.76 -3.64 -10.31
N GLN A 89 -0.80 -4.53 -10.02
CA GLN A 89 0.59 -4.17 -9.83
C GLN A 89 1.23 -3.61 -11.10
N PHE A 90 1.00 -4.26 -12.22
CA PHE A 90 1.46 -3.78 -13.53
C PHE A 90 0.96 -2.38 -13.87
N LEU A 91 -0.32 -2.08 -13.58
CA LEU A 91 -0.87 -0.74 -13.72
C LEU A 91 -0.17 0.28 -12.82
N GLY A 92 0.19 -0.12 -11.59
CA GLY A 92 0.96 0.70 -10.64
C GLY A 92 2.35 1.03 -11.14
N ASP A 93 3.06 0.02 -11.63
CA ASP A 93 4.40 0.16 -12.18
C ASP A 93 4.40 1.08 -13.41
N HIS A 94 3.42 0.91 -14.28
CA HIS A 94 3.29 1.74 -15.49
C HIS A 94 2.93 3.19 -15.16
N LEU A 95 2.08 3.41 -14.15
CA LEU A 95 1.78 4.76 -13.63
C LEU A 95 3.02 5.40 -13.01
N ALA A 96 3.78 4.66 -12.20
CA ALA A 96 5.01 5.12 -11.60
C ALA A 96 6.04 5.56 -12.66
N PHE A 97 6.20 4.74 -13.70
CA PHE A 97 7.08 5.05 -14.82
C PHE A 97 6.69 6.36 -15.52
N LYS A 98 5.41 6.55 -15.85
CA LYS A 98 4.93 7.77 -16.50
C LYS A 98 5.11 9.02 -15.62
N VAL A 99 4.80 8.90 -14.33
CA VAL A 99 4.98 10.03 -13.39
C VAL A 99 6.45 10.39 -13.22
N LYS A 100 7.33 9.39 -13.07
CA LYS A 100 8.78 9.63 -13.00
C LYS A 100 9.31 10.31 -14.26
N HIS A 101 8.90 9.85 -15.44
CA HIS A 101 9.30 10.45 -16.71
C HIS A 101 8.87 11.92 -16.80
N MET A 102 7.61 12.22 -16.48
CA MET A 102 7.09 13.59 -16.48
C MET A 102 7.85 14.49 -15.49
N LEU A 103 8.18 13.98 -14.29
CA LEU A 103 8.93 14.75 -13.30
C LEU A 103 10.37 15.03 -13.75
N ARG A 104 11.05 14.04 -14.35
CA ARG A 104 12.39 14.21 -14.89
C ARG A 104 12.40 15.27 -16.01
N GLU A 105 11.44 15.22 -16.91
CA GLU A 105 11.28 16.20 -17.98
C GLU A 105 11.06 17.62 -17.43
N GLN A 106 10.20 17.77 -16.41
CA GLN A 106 9.96 19.07 -15.76
C GLN A 106 11.20 19.62 -15.07
N VAL A 107 12.04 18.79 -14.46
CA VAL A 107 13.30 19.22 -13.82
C VAL A 107 14.30 19.69 -14.87
N ILE A 108 14.44 18.95 -15.98
CA ILE A 108 15.36 19.28 -17.07
C ILE A 108 14.93 20.58 -17.78
N LEU A 109 13.63 20.75 -18.03
CA LEU A 109 13.11 21.96 -18.70
C LEU A 109 13.15 23.21 -17.81
N LYS A 110 13.05 23.03 -16.49
CA LYS A 110 13.11 24.12 -15.54
C LYS A 110 14.56 24.46 -15.21
N LYS A 111 15.22 25.19 -16.11
CA LYS A 111 16.59 25.69 -15.98
C LYS A 111 16.74 26.48 -14.68
N SER A 112 17.06 25.80 -13.59
CA SER A 112 17.22 26.38 -12.26
C SER A 112 18.68 26.70 -12.02
N VAL A 113 18.97 27.76 -11.29
CA VAL A 113 20.32 28.20 -10.86
C VAL A 113 20.83 27.23 -9.76
N ARG A 114 20.74 25.92 -9.98
CA ARG A 114 21.18 24.89 -9.05
C ARG A 114 22.54 24.33 -9.47
N SER A 115 23.29 23.81 -8.50
CA SER A 115 24.52 23.10 -8.79
C SER A 115 24.23 21.78 -9.55
N ILE A 116 25.10 21.39 -10.46
CA ILE A 116 24.98 20.16 -11.26
C ILE A 116 24.80 18.92 -10.34
N GLY A 117 25.50 18.87 -9.19
CA GLY A 117 25.37 17.79 -8.23
C GLY A 117 23.99 17.72 -7.56
N GLU A 118 23.37 18.86 -7.29
CA GLU A 118 22.02 18.91 -6.72
C GLU A 118 20.96 18.46 -7.72
N GLU A 119 21.11 18.82 -8.99
CA GLU A 119 20.22 18.36 -10.07
C GLU A 119 20.31 16.85 -10.28
N ILE A 120 21.50 16.27 -10.27
CA ILE A 120 21.70 14.82 -10.38
C ILE A 120 21.04 14.09 -9.19
N ASN A 121 21.23 14.59 -7.97
CA ASN A 121 20.60 13.99 -6.80
C ASN A 121 19.06 14.02 -6.87
N ILE A 122 18.47 15.13 -7.32
CA ILE A 122 17.02 15.23 -7.52
C ILE A 122 16.55 14.24 -8.61
N LEU A 123 17.27 14.14 -9.72
CA LEU A 123 16.89 13.28 -10.85
C LEU A 123 17.01 11.79 -10.53
N THR A 124 17.98 11.39 -9.69
CA THR A 124 18.24 9.99 -9.35
C THR A 124 17.54 9.57 -8.07
N GLU A 125 17.82 10.22 -6.95
CA GLU A 125 17.39 9.77 -5.63
C GLU A 125 15.99 10.26 -5.26
N SER A 126 15.70 11.55 -5.44
CA SER A 126 14.42 12.12 -5.01
C SER A 126 13.25 11.67 -5.89
N ILE A 127 13.43 11.58 -7.22
CA ILE A 127 12.37 11.13 -8.14
C ILE A 127 12.17 9.62 -8.03
N ASP A 128 13.24 8.84 -7.83
CA ASP A 128 13.12 7.39 -7.65
C ASP A 128 12.45 7.03 -6.33
N GLY A 129 12.67 7.81 -5.27
CA GLY A 129 12.00 7.68 -3.98
C GLY A 129 10.46 7.81 -4.03
N ILE A 130 9.90 8.41 -5.08
CA ILE A 130 8.45 8.52 -5.28
C ILE A 130 7.87 7.21 -5.86
N GLY A 131 8.69 6.37 -6.47
CA GLY A 131 8.26 5.12 -7.13
C GLY A 131 7.39 4.22 -6.24
N PRO A 132 7.81 3.84 -5.03
CA PRO A 132 7.08 2.96 -4.13
C PRO A 132 5.66 3.45 -3.81
N PHE A 133 5.41 4.76 -3.85
CA PHE A 133 4.07 5.31 -3.65
C PHE A 133 3.09 4.82 -4.72
N PHE A 134 3.47 4.87 -5.99
CA PHE A 134 2.61 4.45 -7.10
C PHE A 134 2.62 2.95 -7.32
N GLN A 135 3.75 2.29 -7.08
CA GLN A 135 3.94 0.86 -7.32
C GLN A 135 3.28 -0.01 -6.26
N SER A 136 3.43 0.36 -4.98
CA SER A 136 3.01 -0.49 -3.86
C SER A 136 1.88 0.13 -3.05
N TYR A 137 2.03 1.41 -2.64
CA TYR A 137 1.09 2.04 -1.72
C TYR A 137 -0.29 2.27 -2.37
N LEU A 138 -0.34 2.86 -3.55
CA LEU A 138 -1.61 3.19 -4.22
C LEU A 138 -2.45 1.95 -4.54
N PRO A 139 -1.90 0.88 -5.17
CA PRO A 139 -2.63 -0.37 -5.37
C PRO A 139 -3.10 -1.01 -4.06
N GLN A 140 -2.29 -0.94 -3.01
CA GLN A 140 -2.65 -1.51 -1.71
C GLN A 140 -3.80 -0.76 -1.05
N VAL A 141 -3.84 0.57 -1.15
CA VAL A 141 -4.95 1.39 -0.64
C VAL A 141 -6.27 0.98 -1.30
N PHE A 142 -6.31 0.85 -2.63
CA PHE A 142 -7.52 0.41 -3.33
C PHE A 142 -7.97 -0.99 -2.91
N LYS A 143 -7.05 -1.93 -2.79
CA LYS A 143 -7.36 -3.29 -2.32
C LYS A 143 -7.87 -3.32 -0.88
N SER A 144 -7.20 -2.63 0.03
CA SER A 144 -7.56 -2.62 1.45
C SER A 144 -8.89 -1.89 1.73
N MET A 145 -9.30 -0.99 0.84
CA MET A 145 -10.60 -0.32 0.96
C MET A 145 -11.73 -1.17 0.38
N LEU A 146 -11.54 -1.74 -0.80
CA LEU A 146 -12.60 -2.44 -1.54
C LEU A 146 -12.88 -3.85 -1.03
N ILE A 147 -11.85 -4.62 -0.68
CA ILE A 147 -12.01 -6.01 -0.24
C ILE A 147 -12.90 -6.12 1.00
N PRO A 148 -12.68 -5.37 2.10
CA PRO A 148 -13.56 -5.44 3.27
C PRO A 148 -15.00 -5.01 2.96
N ILE A 149 -15.19 -3.97 2.15
CA ILE A 149 -16.52 -3.49 1.78
C ILE A 149 -17.31 -4.58 1.06
N VAL A 150 -16.71 -5.22 0.07
CA VAL A 150 -17.37 -6.30 -0.69
C VAL A 150 -17.66 -7.51 0.21
N ILE A 151 -16.76 -7.86 1.13
CA ILE A 151 -16.99 -8.94 2.10
C ILE A 151 -18.16 -8.60 3.02
N ILE A 152 -18.24 -7.40 3.58
CA ILE A 152 -19.34 -6.96 4.45
C ILE A 152 -20.67 -7.00 3.68
N ILE A 153 -20.71 -6.48 2.46
CA ILE A 153 -21.90 -6.52 1.62
C ILE A 153 -22.34 -7.98 1.40
N THR A 154 -21.43 -8.87 1.07
CA THR A 154 -21.74 -10.29 0.87
C THR A 154 -22.28 -10.92 2.15
N MET A 155 -21.68 -10.61 3.31
CA MET A 155 -22.14 -11.11 4.61
C MET A 155 -23.51 -10.58 5.00
N CYS A 156 -23.90 -9.38 4.59
CA CYS A 156 -25.28 -8.89 4.79
C CYS A 156 -26.32 -9.78 4.13
N PHE A 157 -26.01 -10.40 2.99
CA PHE A 157 -26.93 -11.32 2.30
C PHE A 157 -26.87 -12.75 2.84
N VAL A 158 -25.73 -13.17 3.39
CA VAL A 158 -25.54 -14.56 3.86
C VAL A 158 -25.95 -14.70 5.34
N HIS A 159 -25.48 -13.80 6.21
CA HIS A 159 -25.71 -13.88 7.65
C HIS A 159 -25.64 -12.49 8.30
N LEU A 160 -26.80 -11.87 8.47
CA LEU A 160 -26.93 -10.50 8.96
C LEU A 160 -26.25 -10.25 10.32
N PRO A 161 -26.35 -11.12 11.36
CA PRO A 161 -25.67 -10.89 12.63
C PRO A 161 -24.15 -10.76 12.50
N THR A 162 -23.53 -11.60 11.65
CA THR A 162 -22.09 -11.52 11.41
C THR A 162 -21.71 -10.22 10.70
N ALA A 163 -22.52 -9.76 9.75
CA ALA A 163 -22.28 -8.49 9.06
C ALA A 163 -22.30 -7.31 10.04
N ILE A 164 -23.26 -7.29 10.99
CA ILE A 164 -23.34 -6.24 12.03
C ILE A 164 -22.08 -6.22 12.89
N ILE A 165 -21.62 -7.39 13.34
CA ILE A 165 -20.37 -7.49 14.13
C ILE A 165 -19.19 -6.95 13.32
N MET A 166 -19.07 -7.30 12.03
CA MET A 166 -18.01 -6.79 11.15
C MET A 166 -18.07 -5.27 10.98
N ILE A 167 -19.25 -4.70 10.80
CA ILE A 167 -19.43 -3.24 10.67
C ILE A 167 -19.00 -2.51 11.95
N VAL A 168 -19.35 -3.06 13.12
CA VAL A 168 -18.99 -2.48 14.41
C VAL A 168 -17.48 -2.59 14.67
N THR A 169 -16.86 -3.71 14.28
CA THR A 169 -15.42 -3.95 14.51
C THR A 169 -14.52 -3.27 13.50
N ALA A 170 -15.00 -3.03 12.26
CA ALA A 170 -14.22 -2.42 11.19
C ALA A 170 -13.52 -1.09 11.55
N PRO A 171 -14.17 -0.12 12.23
CA PRO A 171 -13.52 1.15 12.57
C PRO A 171 -12.42 1.00 13.64
N PHE A 172 -12.41 -0.07 14.43
CA PHE A 172 -11.34 -0.30 15.40
C PHE A 172 -10.00 -0.64 14.74
N ILE A 173 -10.01 -1.26 13.55
CA ILE A 173 -8.78 -1.61 12.83
C ILE A 173 -7.93 -0.38 12.51
N PRO A 174 -8.43 0.66 11.81
CA PRO A 174 -7.64 1.87 11.57
C PRO A 174 -7.29 2.62 12.85
N LEU A 175 -8.18 2.62 13.86
CA LEU A 175 -7.92 3.26 15.14
C LEU A 175 -6.72 2.61 15.85
N PHE A 176 -6.67 1.30 15.96
CA PHE A 176 -5.51 0.58 16.50
C PHE A 176 -4.25 0.83 15.68
N TYR A 177 -4.37 0.84 14.34
CA TYR A 177 -3.23 1.10 13.47
C TYR A 177 -2.61 2.49 13.71
N VAL A 178 -3.44 3.51 13.92
CA VAL A 178 -2.98 4.86 14.25
C VAL A 178 -2.28 4.89 15.61
N ILE A 179 -2.88 4.29 16.64
CA ILE A 179 -2.31 4.27 18.00
C ILE A 179 -0.96 3.56 18.02
N PHE A 180 -0.90 2.34 17.49
CA PHE A 180 0.34 1.56 17.47
C PHE A 180 1.38 2.15 16.50
N GLY A 181 0.94 2.66 15.34
CA GLY A 181 1.83 3.27 14.36
C GLY A 181 2.52 4.53 14.89
N LEU A 182 1.82 5.38 15.63
CA LEU A 182 2.41 6.54 16.27
C LEU A 182 3.45 6.14 17.33
N LYS A 183 3.13 5.17 18.16
CA LYS A 183 4.05 4.67 19.20
C LYS A 183 5.32 4.05 18.60
N THR A 184 5.15 3.17 17.61
CA THR A 184 6.29 2.53 16.91
C THR A 184 7.16 3.56 16.18
N ARG A 185 6.55 4.61 15.64
CA ARG A 185 7.28 5.70 14.97
C ARG A 185 8.19 6.46 15.93
N ASP A 186 7.72 6.72 17.14
CA ASP A 186 8.52 7.46 18.14
C ASP A 186 9.69 6.58 18.64
N GLU A 187 9.46 5.31 18.91
CA GLU A 187 10.52 4.35 19.25
C GLU A 187 11.56 4.19 18.13
N SER A 188 11.12 4.13 16.86
CA SER A 188 12.04 4.05 15.71
C SER A 188 12.90 5.30 15.55
N LYS A 189 12.39 6.50 15.88
CA LYS A 189 13.18 7.74 15.85
C LYS A 189 14.25 7.74 16.93
N ASP A 190 13.93 7.26 18.11
CA ASP A 190 14.89 7.17 19.21
C ASP A 190 16.02 6.20 18.84
N GLN A 191 15.68 5.03 18.29
CA GLN A 191 16.69 4.08 17.78
C GLN A 191 17.57 4.69 16.69
N MET A 192 17.01 5.45 15.75
CA MET A 192 17.78 6.11 14.69
C MET A 192 18.71 7.18 15.27
N THR A 193 18.28 7.88 16.31
CA THR A 193 19.09 8.86 17.03
C THR A 193 20.26 8.17 17.75
N TYR A 194 20.03 7.04 18.39
CA TYR A 194 21.10 6.23 19.03
C TYR A 194 22.10 5.69 17.99
N LEU A 195 21.62 5.18 16.85
CA LEU A 195 22.48 4.73 15.76
C LEU A 195 23.36 5.86 15.20
N ASN A 196 22.79 7.05 15.01
CA ASN A 196 23.57 8.22 14.56
C ASN A 196 24.61 8.65 15.58
N GLN A 197 24.27 8.66 16.88
CA GLN A 197 25.23 8.95 17.95
C GLN A 197 26.33 7.90 18.03
N PHE A 198 25.98 6.63 17.88
CA PHE A 198 26.95 5.54 17.84
C PHE A 198 27.91 5.68 16.66
N SER A 199 27.37 5.95 15.47
CA SER A 199 28.16 6.17 14.25
C SER A 199 29.14 7.36 14.41
N GLN A 200 28.67 8.47 15.00
CA GLN A 200 29.52 9.63 15.26
C GLN A 200 30.62 9.32 16.27
N ARG A 201 30.31 8.60 17.36
CA ARG A 201 31.31 8.19 18.34
C ARG A 201 32.34 7.24 17.73
N PHE A 202 31.89 6.28 16.91
CA PHE A 202 32.79 5.35 16.21
C PHE A 202 33.72 6.11 15.26
N LEU A 203 33.21 7.05 14.45
CA LEU A 203 34.04 7.88 13.57
C LEU A 203 35.04 8.74 14.33
N ASN A 204 34.64 9.32 15.46
CA ASN A 204 35.54 10.12 16.29
C ASN A 204 36.63 9.28 16.94
N THR A 205 36.31 8.04 17.40
CA THR A 205 37.29 7.10 17.94
C THR A 205 38.25 6.63 16.85
N ALA A 206 37.75 6.33 15.66
CA ALA A 206 38.57 5.92 14.52
C ALA A 206 39.52 7.05 14.06
N LYS A 207 39.05 8.30 14.05
CA LYS A 207 39.90 9.47 13.76
C LYS A 207 40.96 9.71 14.84
N GLY A 208 40.63 9.49 16.13
CA GLY A 208 41.57 9.66 17.23
C GLY A 208 42.63 8.55 17.29
N LEU A 209 42.46 7.42 16.63
CA LEU A 209 43.43 6.34 16.49
C LEU A 209 44.46 6.59 15.38
N ILE A 210 44.18 7.56 14.47
CA ILE A 210 45.04 7.88 13.31
C ILE A 210 45.94 9.09 13.60
N THR A 211 45.67 9.81 14.70
CA THR A 211 46.53 10.89 15.22
C THR A 211 47.40 10.41 16.35
#